data_313dd5a67e89b7f386100fd16e817086
#
_entry.id   313dd5a67e89b7f386100fd16e817086
#
_cell.length_a   1.000
_cell.length_b   1.000
_cell.length_c   1.000
_cell.angle_alpha   90.00
_cell.angle_beta   90.00
_cell.angle_gamma   90.00
#
_symmetry.space_group_name_H-M   'P 1'
#
loop_
_entity.id
_entity.type
_entity.pdbx_description
1 polymer ?
#
loop_
_entity_poly.entity_id
_entity_poly.type
_entity_poly.pdbx_seq_one_letter_code
_entity_poly.pdbx_strand_id
1 'polypeptide(L)'
;MTSKTKNIFFCILFIFFLPTPLFARNLVIKSLGHSSFLINSADKSILINPFKAIGCASNLVEPKERNADFILASSKLSDEGYNPKNNLMFVEPGIYKYKDILLNGITVPHDRLGGRRFGMATVWSWEQNNLKIVHMGGAAGEMDISSKIVLSRPDILFISIGGGIKSYNGEEASRIVKTLKPSIVIPVHFTRGRKKSEDCDFSNADLFLENMKDFKVKYVGKNFQINPKRIEENSIYIFSY
;
A
#
# COMPACT_ATOMS: atom_id res chain seq x y z
N MET A 1 -28.50 -80.07 -10.46
CA MET A 1 -28.34 -78.69 -11.06
C MET A 1 -27.96 -77.75 -9.94
N THR A 2 -26.69 -77.43 -9.83
CA THR A 2 -26.15 -76.56 -8.76
C THR A 2 -25.82 -75.18 -9.39
N SER A 3 -26.61 -74.17 -9.02
CA SER A 3 -26.39 -72.78 -9.42
C SER A 3 -25.20 -72.16 -8.63
N LYS A 4 -24.16 -71.78 -9.33
CA LYS A 4 -23.04 -70.99 -8.76
C LYS A 4 -23.34 -69.50 -8.86
N THR A 5 -23.69 -68.85 -7.75
CA THR A 5 -23.80 -67.45 -7.63
C THR A 5 -22.36 -66.80 -7.60
N LYS A 6 -22.07 -66.01 -8.59
CA LYS A 6 -20.81 -65.17 -8.63
C LYS A 6 -21.00 -63.89 -7.82
N ASN A 7 -20.34 -63.77 -6.69
CA ASN A 7 -20.23 -62.51 -5.96
C ASN A 7 -19.25 -61.60 -6.65
N ILE A 8 -19.76 -60.49 -7.22
CA ILE A 8 -18.94 -59.39 -7.79
C ILE A 8 -18.64 -58.42 -6.63
N PHE A 9 -17.39 -58.40 -6.20
CA PHE A 9 -16.89 -57.46 -5.23
C PHE A 9 -16.63 -56.14 -5.94
N PHE A 10 -17.44 -55.11 -5.68
CA PHE A 10 -17.25 -53.76 -6.21
C PHE A 10 -16.28 -52.99 -5.30
N CYS A 11 -15.02 -52.89 -5.68
CA CYS A 11 -14.03 -52.10 -4.98
C CYS A 11 -14.28 -50.62 -5.26
N ILE A 12 -14.88 -49.88 -4.32
CA ILE A 12 -15.01 -48.44 -4.39
C ILE A 12 -13.65 -47.81 -4.05
N LEU A 13 -12.96 -47.32 -5.07
CA LEU A 13 -11.72 -46.58 -4.90
C LEU A 13 -12.04 -45.17 -4.38
N PHE A 14 -11.86 -44.94 -3.08
CA PHE A 14 -11.96 -43.61 -2.47
C PHE A 14 -10.73 -42.80 -2.87
N ILE A 15 -10.84 -41.94 -3.89
CA ILE A 15 -9.80 -40.98 -4.24
C ILE A 15 -9.81 -39.86 -3.19
N PHE A 16 -8.91 -39.93 -2.23
CA PHE A 16 -8.64 -38.82 -1.31
C PHE A 16 -8.00 -37.67 -2.11
N PHE A 17 -8.78 -36.66 -2.44
CA PHE A 17 -8.27 -35.37 -2.86
C PHE A 17 -7.58 -34.75 -1.64
N LEU A 18 -6.28 -34.94 -1.50
CA LEU A 18 -5.48 -34.15 -0.58
C LEU A 18 -5.44 -32.69 -1.13
N PRO A 19 -5.91 -31.70 -0.36
CA PRO A 19 -5.77 -30.33 -0.79
C PRO A 19 -4.29 -30.04 -0.96
N THR A 20 -3.88 -29.72 -2.19
CA THR A 20 -2.52 -29.23 -2.46
C THR A 20 -2.29 -28.00 -1.58
N PRO A 21 -1.19 -27.92 -0.81
CA PRO A 21 -0.93 -26.74 -0.01
C PRO A 21 -0.81 -25.54 -0.95
N LEU A 22 -1.75 -24.61 -0.84
CA LEU A 22 -1.68 -23.33 -1.54
C LEU A 22 -0.48 -22.59 -0.95
N PHE A 23 0.68 -22.70 -1.59
CA PHE A 23 1.84 -21.91 -1.18
C PHE A 23 1.48 -20.45 -1.33
N ALA A 24 1.34 -19.75 -0.22
CA ALA A 24 1.15 -18.32 -0.23
C ALA A 24 2.35 -17.70 -0.97
N ARG A 25 2.10 -17.24 -2.21
CA ARG A 25 3.13 -16.56 -3.00
C ARG A 25 3.47 -15.25 -2.31
N ASN A 26 4.71 -14.80 -2.46
CA ASN A 26 5.13 -13.52 -1.87
C ASN A 26 4.33 -12.36 -2.47
N LEU A 27 4.08 -11.34 -1.64
CA LEU A 27 3.63 -10.03 -2.11
C LEU A 27 4.84 -9.28 -2.66
N VAL A 28 4.77 -8.83 -3.91
CA VAL A 28 5.84 -8.06 -4.55
C VAL A 28 5.47 -6.59 -4.55
N ILE A 29 6.28 -5.76 -3.91
CA ILE A 29 6.13 -4.31 -3.86
C ILE A 29 7.23 -3.69 -4.73
N LYS A 30 6.83 -2.94 -5.75
CA LYS A 30 7.72 -2.19 -6.64
C LYS A 30 7.52 -0.70 -6.42
N SER A 31 8.58 -0.01 -6.00
CA SER A 31 8.57 1.45 -5.89
C SER A 31 8.70 2.08 -7.28
N LEU A 32 7.84 3.03 -7.57
CA LEU A 32 7.86 3.82 -8.80
C LEU A 32 8.32 5.25 -8.55
N GLY A 33 8.61 5.57 -7.29
CA GLY A 33 9.02 6.89 -6.83
C GLY A 33 7.86 7.70 -6.25
N HIS A 34 8.17 8.82 -5.60
CA HIS A 34 7.20 9.68 -4.93
C HIS A 34 6.41 8.89 -3.86
N SER A 35 5.10 8.73 -4.05
CA SER A 35 4.25 7.83 -3.25
C SER A 35 3.68 6.68 -4.09
N SER A 36 4.22 6.47 -5.30
CA SER A 36 3.67 5.52 -6.25
C SER A 36 4.31 4.14 -6.12
N PHE A 37 3.46 3.12 -6.08
CA PHE A 37 3.86 1.72 -6.00
C PHE A 37 3.02 0.84 -6.91
N LEU A 38 3.63 -0.22 -7.43
CA LEU A 38 2.93 -1.35 -8.02
C LEU A 38 3.00 -2.51 -7.02
N ILE A 39 1.84 -2.98 -6.57
CA ILE A 39 1.72 -4.08 -5.62
C ILE A 39 1.13 -5.30 -6.32
N ASN A 40 1.92 -6.35 -6.40
CA ASN A 40 1.57 -7.57 -7.12
C ASN A 40 1.44 -8.76 -6.16
N SER A 41 0.38 -9.52 -6.32
CA SER A 41 0.23 -10.90 -5.83
C SER A 41 0.12 -11.84 -7.03
N ALA A 42 -0.19 -13.13 -6.79
CA ALA A 42 -0.23 -14.13 -7.84
C ALA A 42 -1.17 -13.78 -9.01
N ASP A 43 -2.29 -13.15 -8.72
CA ASP A 43 -3.43 -12.93 -9.60
C ASP A 43 -3.94 -11.48 -9.61
N LYS A 44 -3.27 -10.57 -8.88
CA LYS A 44 -3.70 -9.18 -8.71
C LYS A 44 -2.54 -8.22 -8.76
N SER A 45 -2.74 -7.13 -9.48
CA SER A 45 -1.79 -6.04 -9.65
C SER A 45 -2.49 -4.70 -9.41
N ILE A 46 -2.07 -3.98 -8.39
CA ILE A 46 -2.65 -2.69 -7.99
C ILE A 46 -1.59 -1.60 -8.15
N LEU A 47 -1.90 -0.59 -8.96
CA LEU A 47 -1.09 0.61 -9.10
C LEU A 47 -1.61 1.67 -8.12
N ILE A 48 -0.72 2.21 -7.28
CA ILE A 48 -1.07 3.20 -6.29
C ILE A 48 -0.45 4.54 -6.65
N ASN A 49 -1.21 5.61 -6.51
CA ASN A 49 -0.80 7.00 -6.66
C ASN A 49 0.12 7.25 -7.87
N PRO A 50 -0.30 6.91 -9.11
CA PRO A 50 0.47 7.30 -10.28
C PRO A 50 0.54 8.83 -10.37
N PHE A 51 1.71 9.33 -10.75
CA PHE A 51 1.99 10.76 -10.75
C PHE A 51 2.49 11.27 -12.09
N LYS A 52 2.25 12.55 -12.35
CA LYS A 52 2.94 13.34 -13.36
C LYS A 52 4.23 13.91 -12.78
N ALA A 53 5.29 13.97 -13.57
CA ALA A 53 6.61 14.44 -13.14
C ALA A 53 6.63 15.98 -12.96
N ILE A 54 5.96 16.48 -11.94
CA ILE A 54 5.86 17.90 -11.57
C ILE A 54 6.18 18.11 -10.07
N GLY A 55 6.48 19.33 -9.67
CA GLY A 55 6.78 19.69 -8.27
C GLY A 55 7.87 18.79 -7.67
N CYS A 56 7.62 18.19 -6.51
CA CYS A 56 8.57 17.29 -5.85
C CYS A 56 8.87 16.00 -6.66
N ALA A 57 8.04 15.64 -7.62
CA ALA A 57 8.24 14.50 -8.51
C ALA A 57 8.94 14.85 -9.82
N SER A 58 9.28 16.12 -10.09
CA SER A 58 9.80 16.60 -11.38
C SER A 58 11.08 15.87 -11.86
N ASN A 59 11.89 15.37 -10.94
CA ASN A 59 13.12 14.63 -11.24
C ASN A 59 12.91 13.09 -11.28
N LEU A 60 11.67 12.64 -11.29
CA LEU A 60 11.29 11.24 -11.35
C LEU A 60 10.72 10.87 -12.72
N VAL A 61 10.79 9.59 -13.04
CA VAL A 61 10.15 9.04 -14.25
C VAL A 61 8.70 8.73 -13.94
N GLU A 62 7.78 9.28 -14.73
CA GLU A 62 6.36 8.99 -14.60
C GLU A 62 6.08 7.48 -14.68
N PRO A 63 5.20 6.93 -13.84
CA PRO A 63 4.80 5.55 -13.90
C PRO A 63 4.18 5.18 -15.26
N LYS A 64 4.75 4.18 -15.93
CA LYS A 64 4.25 3.67 -17.22
C LYS A 64 3.60 2.29 -17.09
N GLU A 65 3.26 1.87 -15.89
CA GLU A 65 2.69 0.56 -15.61
C GLU A 65 1.31 0.45 -16.26
N ARG A 66 1.21 -0.46 -17.25
CA ARG A 66 0.00 -0.62 -18.08
C ARG A 66 -0.87 -1.80 -17.68
N ASN A 67 -0.31 -2.71 -16.89
CA ASN A 67 -0.90 -4.03 -16.63
C ASN A 67 -1.45 -4.15 -15.19
N ALA A 68 -1.69 -3.02 -14.51
CA ALA A 68 -2.40 -3.07 -13.24
C ALA A 68 -3.89 -3.38 -13.49
N ASP A 69 -4.49 -4.20 -12.66
CA ASP A 69 -5.94 -4.48 -12.70
C ASP A 69 -6.75 -3.20 -12.48
N PHE A 70 -6.28 -2.34 -11.56
CA PHE A 70 -6.86 -1.03 -11.27
C PHE A 70 -5.87 -0.12 -10.56
N ILE A 71 -6.27 1.15 -10.43
CA ILE A 71 -5.53 2.20 -9.74
C ILE A 71 -6.24 2.55 -8.44
N LEU A 72 -5.48 2.71 -7.35
CA LEU A 72 -5.90 3.41 -6.14
C LEU A 72 -5.20 4.76 -6.11
N ALA A 73 -5.95 5.85 -6.14
CA ALA A 73 -5.41 7.20 -6.03
C ALA A 73 -5.91 7.88 -4.75
N SER A 74 -5.05 8.61 -4.07
CA SER A 74 -5.45 9.36 -2.87
C SER A 74 -6.16 10.66 -3.19
N SER A 75 -5.94 11.22 -4.39
CA SER A 75 -6.63 12.41 -4.88
C SER A 75 -6.62 12.45 -6.41
N LYS A 76 -7.32 13.44 -7.00
CA LYS A 76 -7.26 13.73 -8.44
C LYS A 76 -6.11 14.66 -8.83
N LEU A 77 -5.27 15.04 -7.88
CA LEU A 77 -4.11 15.89 -8.15
C LEU A 77 -3.10 15.13 -9.02
N SER A 78 -2.43 15.87 -9.90
CA SER A 78 -1.52 15.26 -10.89
C SER A 78 -0.32 14.53 -10.27
N ASP A 79 0.03 14.83 -9.03
CA ASP A 79 1.12 14.18 -8.29
C ASP A 79 0.69 12.89 -7.54
N GLU A 80 -0.61 12.52 -7.58
CA GLU A 80 -1.14 11.35 -6.87
C GLU A 80 -2.24 10.59 -7.63
N GLY A 81 -2.78 11.16 -8.70
CA GLY A 81 -3.90 10.59 -9.45
C GLY A 81 -3.77 10.75 -10.96
N TYR A 82 -2.55 10.79 -11.49
CA TYR A 82 -2.31 10.94 -12.93
C TYR A 82 -2.69 9.68 -13.70
N ASN A 83 -3.81 9.74 -14.42
CA ASN A 83 -4.37 8.61 -15.17
C ASN A 83 -4.67 8.98 -16.64
N PRO A 84 -3.64 9.22 -17.47
CA PRO A 84 -3.81 9.72 -18.83
C PRO A 84 -4.49 8.71 -19.77
N LYS A 85 -4.57 7.45 -19.39
CA LYS A 85 -5.16 6.37 -20.20
C LYS A 85 -6.56 5.98 -19.78
N ASN A 86 -7.12 6.68 -18.83
CA ASN A 86 -8.45 6.41 -18.28
C ASN A 86 -8.65 4.94 -17.82
N ASN A 87 -7.62 4.36 -17.19
CA ASN A 87 -7.72 3.05 -16.57
C ASN A 87 -8.77 3.08 -15.45
N LEU A 88 -9.27 1.91 -15.04
CA LEU A 88 -10.13 1.82 -13.86
C LEU A 88 -9.40 2.37 -12.63
N MET A 89 -9.96 3.41 -12.03
CA MET A 89 -9.35 4.11 -10.89
C MET A 89 -10.39 4.37 -9.80
N PHE A 90 -10.05 3.99 -8.59
CA PHE A 90 -10.79 4.37 -7.38
C PHE A 90 -10.04 5.55 -6.73
N VAL A 91 -10.75 6.64 -6.51
CA VAL A 91 -10.19 7.87 -5.94
C VAL A 91 -11.10 8.49 -4.88
N GLU A 92 -12.42 8.32 -5.01
CA GLU A 92 -13.37 8.82 -4.03
C GLU A 92 -13.42 7.90 -2.79
N PRO A 93 -13.62 8.44 -1.59
CA PRO A 93 -13.79 7.63 -0.38
C PRO A 93 -15.05 6.77 -0.48
N GLY A 94 -15.03 5.62 0.20
CA GLY A 94 -16.15 4.67 0.18
C GLY A 94 -15.70 3.24 0.29
N ILE A 95 -16.65 2.32 0.22
CA ILE A 95 -16.40 0.89 0.23
C ILE A 95 -16.64 0.35 -1.18
N TYR A 96 -15.61 -0.25 -1.77
CA TYR A 96 -15.68 -0.82 -3.11
C TYR A 96 -15.27 -2.29 -3.07
N LYS A 97 -15.84 -3.07 -3.98
CA LYS A 97 -15.44 -4.45 -4.19
C LYS A 97 -14.96 -4.64 -5.62
N TYR A 98 -13.72 -5.11 -5.77
CA TYR A 98 -13.16 -5.52 -7.05
C TYR A 98 -12.75 -6.98 -6.98
N LYS A 99 -13.47 -7.84 -7.71
CA LYS A 99 -13.34 -9.31 -7.59
C LYS A 99 -13.53 -9.73 -6.11
N ASP A 100 -12.50 -10.27 -5.49
CA ASP A 100 -12.48 -10.71 -4.07
C ASP A 100 -11.81 -9.69 -3.13
N ILE A 101 -11.30 -8.55 -3.65
CA ILE A 101 -10.72 -7.49 -2.84
C ILE A 101 -11.82 -6.51 -2.39
N LEU A 102 -11.88 -6.27 -1.09
CA LEU A 102 -12.65 -5.19 -0.50
C LEU A 102 -11.73 -3.99 -0.25
N LEU A 103 -12.08 -2.85 -0.84
CA LEU A 103 -11.35 -1.60 -0.73
C LEU A 103 -12.11 -0.67 0.22
N ASN A 104 -11.44 -0.17 1.25
CA ASN A 104 -11.99 0.84 2.14
C ASN A 104 -11.25 2.16 1.92
N GLY A 105 -11.93 3.13 1.32
CA GLY A 105 -11.45 4.50 1.14
C GLY A 105 -11.96 5.40 2.26
N ILE A 106 -11.05 5.98 3.04
CA ILE A 106 -11.35 6.82 4.19
C ILE A 106 -10.92 8.25 3.91
N THR A 107 -11.81 9.19 4.17
CA THR A 107 -11.56 10.61 3.98
C THR A 107 -10.64 11.16 5.07
N VAL A 108 -9.54 11.83 4.67
CA VAL A 108 -8.65 12.55 5.59
C VAL A 108 -8.28 13.89 4.94
N PRO A 109 -8.13 15.00 5.69
CA PRO A 109 -7.69 16.26 5.10
C PRO A 109 -6.35 16.14 4.37
N HIS A 110 -6.27 16.74 3.17
CA HIS A 110 -5.05 16.78 2.34
C HIS A 110 -4.13 17.96 2.69
N ASP A 111 -4.45 18.66 3.75
CA ASP A 111 -3.63 19.74 4.31
C ASP A 111 -3.93 19.92 5.81
N ARG A 112 -3.05 20.70 6.47
CA ARG A 112 -3.18 21.01 7.91
C ARG A 112 -4.29 22.01 8.22
N LEU A 113 -4.98 22.51 7.20
CA LEU A 113 -6.10 23.47 7.33
C LEU A 113 -7.46 22.76 7.23
N GLY A 114 -7.52 21.46 7.45
CA GLY A 114 -8.75 20.67 7.35
C GLY A 114 -9.25 20.49 5.91
N GLY A 115 -8.35 20.46 4.95
CA GLY A 115 -8.68 20.31 3.52
C GLY A 115 -9.09 21.58 2.81
N ARG A 116 -8.97 22.75 3.44
CA ARG A 116 -9.42 24.02 2.84
C ARG A 116 -8.60 24.45 1.63
N ARG A 117 -7.36 24.01 1.51
CA ARG A 117 -6.47 24.39 0.41
C ARG A 117 -6.36 23.33 -0.69
N PHE A 118 -6.23 22.07 -0.32
CA PHE A 118 -6.01 20.96 -1.27
C PHE A 118 -7.14 19.93 -1.26
N GLY A 119 -8.23 20.18 -0.53
CA GLY A 119 -9.34 19.28 -0.42
C GLY A 119 -9.07 18.11 0.52
N MET A 120 -9.78 17.02 0.28
CA MET A 120 -9.66 15.79 1.05
C MET A 120 -8.88 14.75 0.25
N ALA A 121 -8.09 13.96 0.96
CA ALA A 121 -7.42 12.78 0.41
C ALA A 121 -8.17 11.52 0.82
N THR A 122 -8.09 10.49 0.00
CA THR A 122 -8.56 9.15 0.33
C THR A 122 -7.41 8.29 0.82
N VAL A 123 -7.49 7.87 2.06
CA VAL A 123 -6.63 6.84 2.64
C VAL A 123 -7.21 5.49 2.29
N TRP A 124 -6.43 4.64 1.65
CA TRP A 124 -6.88 3.32 1.23
C TRP A 124 -6.44 2.23 2.20
N SER A 125 -7.38 1.34 2.55
CA SER A 125 -7.13 0.11 3.30
C SER A 125 -7.74 -1.06 2.56
N TRP A 126 -6.95 -2.12 2.34
CA TRP A 126 -7.42 -3.36 1.71
C TRP A 126 -6.62 -4.56 2.21
N GLU A 127 -7.10 -5.74 1.89
CA GLU A 127 -6.38 -6.99 2.12
C GLU A 127 -5.93 -7.59 0.79
N GLN A 128 -4.64 -7.92 0.68
CA GLN A 128 -4.06 -8.59 -0.47
C GLN A 128 -3.04 -9.62 0.00
N ASN A 129 -3.18 -10.85 -0.47
CA ASN A 129 -2.30 -11.95 -0.10
C ASN A 129 -2.27 -12.21 1.43
N ASN A 130 -3.41 -12.11 2.10
CA ASN A 130 -3.60 -12.20 3.55
C ASN A 130 -2.80 -11.14 4.34
N LEU A 131 -2.50 -10.00 3.74
CA LEU A 131 -1.87 -8.86 4.38
C LEU A 131 -2.81 -7.66 4.34
N LYS A 132 -3.07 -7.06 5.49
CA LYS A 132 -3.76 -5.78 5.58
C LYS A 132 -2.80 -4.67 5.20
N ILE A 133 -3.11 -3.96 4.14
CA ILE A 133 -2.29 -2.87 3.61
C ILE A 133 -3.04 -1.56 3.79
N VAL A 134 -2.34 -0.54 4.26
CA VAL A 134 -2.84 0.82 4.35
C VAL A 134 -1.90 1.75 3.61
N HIS A 135 -2.46 2.59 2.72
CA HIS A 135 -1.74 3.65 2.03
C HIS A 135 -2.34 5.00 2.40
N MET A 136 -1.55 5.81 3.12
CA MET A 136 -2.02 7.11 3.63
C MET A 136 -2.13 8.19 2.53
N GLY A 137 -1.51 7.96 1.36
CA GLY A 137 -1.55 8.91 0.24
C GLY A 137 -1.06 10.29 0.64
N GLY A 138 -1.77 11.30 0.18
CA GLY A 138 -1.54 12.72 0.50
C GLY A 138 -2.21 13.19 1.79
N ALA A 139 -2.52 12.30 2.74
CA ALA A 139 -3.07 12.71 4.03
C ALA A 139 -2.08 13.60 4.79
N ALA A 140 -2.56 14.71 5.35
CA ALA A 140 -1.77 15.67 6.12
C ALA A 140 -2.51 16.22 7.36
N GLY A 141 -3.78 15.88 7.52
CA GLY A 141 -4.61 16.33 8.62
C GLY A 141 -4.84 15.27 9.70
N GLU A 142 -5.56 15.66 10.73
CA GLU A 142 -5.93 14.73 11.79
C GLU A 142 -6.97 13.73 11.32
N MET A 143 -6.85 12.50 11.80
CA MET A 143 -7.83 11.43 11.64
C MET A 143 -8.74 11.39 12.87
N ASP A 144 -10.02 11.16 12.66
CA ASP A 144 -10.96 10.87 13.72
C ASP A 144 -10.74 9.49 14.35
N ILE A 145 -11.46 9.20 15.44
CA ILE A 145 -11.31 7.94 16.17
C ILE A 145 -11.76 6.75 15.32
N SER A 146 -12.84 6.89 14.56
CA SER A 146 -13.37 5.82 13.72
C SER A 146 -12.39 5.45 12.61
N SER A 147 -11.80 6.43 11.95
CA SER A 147 -10.71 6.22 10.98
C SER A 147 -9.51 5.50 11.57
N LYS A 148 -9.07 5.90 12.77
CA LYS A 148 -7.96 5.24 13.48
C LYS A 148 -8.27 3.78 13.80
N ILE A 149 -9.50 3.45 14.18
CA ILE A 149 -9.92 2.06 14.44
C ILE A 149 -9.86 1.23 13.15
N VAL A 150 -10.46 1.71 12.07
CA VAL A 150 -10.50 0.98 10.78
C VAL A 150 -9.09 0.75 10.23
N LEU A 151 -8.22 1.76 10.32
CA LEU A 151 -6.85 1.71 9.81
C LEU A 151 -5.86 1.02 10.75
N SER A 152 -6.27 0.67 11.98
CA SER A 152 -5.37 0.11 12.99
C SER A 152 -4.75 -1.23 12.59
N ARG A 153 -3.55 -1.48 13.10
CA ARG A 153 -2.78 -2.73 12.97
C ARG A 153 -2.69 -3.25 11.53
N PRO A 154 -2.27 -2.41 10.56
CA PRO A 154 -1.97 -2.93 9.25
C PRO A 154 -0.67 -3.73 9.27
N ASP A 155 -0.57 -4.76 8.44
CA ASP A 155 0.71 -5.44 8.22
C ASP A 155 1.70 -4.52 7.51
N ILE A 156 1.19 -3.69 6.58
CA ILE A 156 2.01 -2.74 5.81
C ILE A 156 1.34 -1.37 5.81
N LEU A 157 2.08 -0.35 6.24
CA LEU A 157 1.66 1.04 6.22
C LEU A 157 2.57 1.87 5.32
N PHE A 158 2.03 2.46 4.26
CA PHE A 158 2.68 3.52 3.49
C PHE A 158 2.28 4.87 4.07
N ILE A 159 3.25 5.70 4.44
CA ILE A 159 3.00 6.99 5.07
C ILE A 159 3.98 8.05 4.61
N SER A 160 3.48 9.25 4.30
CA SER A 160 4.30 10.42 4.00
C SER A 160 5.03 10.90 5.24
N ILE A 161 6.32 11.30 5.08
CA ILE A 161 7.16 11.74 6.18
C ILE A 161 7.90 13.06 5.90
N GLY A 162 7.85 13.56 4.67
CA GLY A 162 8.65 14.69 4.23
C GLY A 162 8.08 16.06 4.59
N GLY A 163 6.87 16.14 5.10
CA GLY A 163 6.26 17.41 5.47
C GLY A 163 5.73 18.19 4.27
N GLY A 164 6.06 19.47 4.22
CA GLY A 164 5.41 20.38 3.29
C GLY A 164 3.97 20.68 3.70
N ILE A 165 3.21 21.27 2.80
CA ILE A 165 1.83 21.68 3.09
C ILE A 165 0.81 20.58 2.88
N LYS A 166 1.13 19.56 2.09
CA LYS A 166 0.23 18.48 1.65
C LYS A 166 0.56 17.10 2.24
N SER A 167 1.47 16.99 3.20
CA SER A 167 1.83 15.68 3.75
C SER A 167 2.28 15.77 5.20
N TYR A 168 2.24 14.66 5.91
CA TYR A 168 2.77 14.58 7.28
C TYR A 168 4.27 14.82 7.28
N ASN A 169 4.76 15.54 8.28
CA ASN A 169 6.18 15.58 8.59
C ASN A 169 6.62 14.36 9.40
N GLY A 170 7.93 14.22 9.66
CA GLY A 170 8.46 13.07 10.36
C GLY A 170 7.91 12.86 11.78
N GLU A 171 7.62 13.93 12.50
CA GLU A 171 7.04 13.86 13.86
C GLU A 171 5.56 13.46 13.81
N GLU A 172 4.76 14.08 12.94
CA GLU A 172 3.35 13.75 12.74
C GLU A 172 3.20 12.28 12.30
N ALA A 173 4.00 11.85 11.33
CA ALA A 173 4.01 10.48 10.84
C ALA A 173 4.38 9.48 11.94
N SER A 174 5.37 9.77 12.77
CA SER A 174 5.76 8.90 13.87
C SER A 174 4.65 8.73 14.92
N ARG A 175 3.89 9.78 15.22
CA ARG A 175 2.69 9.70 16.09
C ARG A 175 1.61 8.81 15.49
N ILE A 176 1.38 8.91 14.17
CA ILE A 176 0.40 8.07 13.46
C ILE A 176 0.84 6.60 13.48
N VAL A 177 2.12 6.30 13.18
CA VAL A 177 2.66 4.94 13.26
C VAL A 177 2.47 4.34 14.66
N LYS A 178 2.81 5.09 15.70
CA LYS A 178 2.61 4.65 17.12
C LYS A 178 1.13 4.42 17.46
N THR A 179 0.23 5.17 16.83
CA THR A 179 -1.23 5.01 17.01
C THR A 179 -1.76 3.81 16.26
N LEU A 180 -1.40 3.65 14.99
CA LEU A 180 -1.91 2.57 14.14
C LEU A 180 -1.23 1.23 14.37
N LYS A 181 0.01 1.21 14.91
CA LYS A 181 0.80 0.02 15.24
C LYS A 181 0.95 -0.95 14.07
N PRO A 182 1.51 -0.52 12.92
CA PRO A 182 1.79 -1.40 11.79
C PRO A 182 2.96 -2.33 12.11
N SER A 183 3.03 -3.49 11.42
CA SER A 183 4.21 -4.35 11.46
C SER A 183 5.36 -3.76 10.63
N ILE A 184 5.06 -3.34 9.40
CA ILE A 184 6.02 -2.74 8.46
C ILE A 184 5.57 -1.33 8.11
N VAL A 185 6.51 -0.38 8.16
CA VAL A 185 6.31 0.99 7.68
C VAL A 185 7.13 1.23 6.41
N ILE A 186 6.50 1.79 5.39
CA ILE A 186 7.13 2.22 4.15
C ILE A 186 6.98 3.74 4.04
N PRO A 187 8.03 4.51 4.37
CA PRO A 187 8.00 5.96 4.27
C PRO A 187 8.01 6.42 2.81
N VAL A 188 7.18 7.42 2.51
CA VAL A 188 7.02 8.01 1.19
C VAL A 188 7.06 9.54 1.26
N HIS A 189 7.03 10.24 0.12
CA HIS A 189 7.01 11.71 0.05
C HIS A 189 8.10 12.37 0.89
N PHE A 190 9.37 12.02 0.66
CA PHE A 190 10.52 12.63 1.33
C PHE A 190 11.72 12.69 0.37
N THR A 191 12.69 13.59 0.66
CA THR A 191 13.90 13.68 -0.13
C THR A 191 14.92 12.63 0.27
N ARG A 192 15.59 12.04 -0.73
CA ARG A 192 16.59 10.96 -0.54
C ARG A 192 17.99 11.42 -0.96
N GLY A 193 18.42 12.58 -0.51
CA GLY A 193 19.74 13.13 -0.84
C GLY A 193 19.89 13.58 -2.30
N ARG A 194 18.82 13.56 -3.11
CA ARG A 194 18.82 14.12 -4.46
C ARG A 194 18.62 15.64 -4.41
N LYS A 195 19.16 16.35 -5.39
CA LYS A 195 18.88 17.77 -5.56
C LYS A 195 17.37 17.96 -5.72
N LYS A 196 16.77 18.69 -4.79
CA LYS A 196 15.35 19.06 -4.86
C LYS A 196 15.12 19.95 -6.07
N SER A 197 13.91 19.91 -6.65
CA SER A 197 13.43 21.04 -7.43
C SER A 197 13.24 22.25 -6.50
N GLU A 198 13.35 23.44 -7.01
CA GLU A 198 13.18 24.68 -6.23
C GLU A 198 11.79 24.74 -5.56
N ASP A 199 10.78 24.18 -6.21
CA ASP A 199 9.40 24.14 -5.73
C ASP A 199 9.12 22.99 -4.75
N CYS A 200 10.11 22.15 -4.38
CA CYS A 200 9.89 21.02 -3.50
C CYS A 200 10.14 21.37 -2.04
N ASP A 201 9.11 21.29 -1.22
CA ASP A 201 9.12 21.58 0.21
C ASP A 201 9.38 20.35 1.11
N PHE A 202 9.67 19.16 0.53
CA PHE A 202 9.93 17.96 1.31
C PHE A 202 11.26 18.01 2.07
N SER A 203 11.22 17.52 3.31
CA SER A 203 12.38 17.21 4.14
C SER A 203 12.91 15.80 3.85
N ASN A 204 14.07 15.46 4.43
CA ASN A 204 14.61 14.11 4.44
C ASN A 204 13.90 13.23 5.49
N ALA A 205 14.39 11.99 5.67
CA ALA A 205 13.80 11.03 6.62
C ALA A 205 14.30 11.18 8.06
N ASP A 206 15.28 12.04 8.33
CA ASP A 206 16.01 12.02 9.61
C ASP A 206 15.09 12.23 10.82
N LEU A 207 14.23 13.26 10.77
CA LEU A 207 13.29 13.54 11.86
C LEU A 207 12.33 12.36 12.13
N PHE A 208 11.89 11.66 11.08
CA PHE A 208 11.07 10.48 11.23
C PHE A 208 11.85 9.34 11.90
N LEU A 209 13.04 9.03 11.41
CA LEU A 209 13.88 7.96 11.92
C LEU A 209 14.34 8.21 13.37
N GLU A 210 14.63 9.46 13.73
CA GLU A 210 14.94 9.86 15.11
C GLU A 210 13.79 9.58 16.08
N ASN A 211 12.54 9.70 15.63
CA ASN A 211 11.34 9.41 16.42
C ASN A 211 10.93 7.93 16.42
N MET A 212 11.60 7.09 15.60
CA MET A 212 11.27 5.68 15.39
C MET A 212 12.44 4.75 15.74
N LYS A 213 13.24 5.09 16.76
CA LYS A 213 14.46 4.34 17.17
C LYS A 213 14.19 2.88 17.57
N ASP A 214 12.96 2.57 17.97
CA ASP A 214 12.54 1.21 18.34
C ASP A 214 12.26 0.32 17.13
N PHE A 215 12.28 0.89 15.90
CA PHE A 215 12.06 0.17 14.66
C PHE A 215 13.39 -0.18 13.97
N LYS A 216 13.43 -1.35 13.37
CA LYS A 216 14.57 -1.78 12.53
C LYS A 216 14.48 -1.15 11.16
N VAL A 217 15.46 -0.35 10.79
CA VAL A 217 15.52 0.29 9.46
C VAL A 217 16.23 -0.62 8.46
N LYS A 218 15.57 -0.85 7.33
CA LYS A 218 16.11 -1.61 6.19
C LYS A 218 16.05 -0.80 4.91
N TYR A 219 17.17 -0.67 4.25
CA TYR A 219 17.24 -0.12 2.90
C TYR A 219 17.06 -1.25 1.89
N VAL A 220 16.00 -1.16 1.08
CA VAL A 220 15.63 -2.19 0.12
C VAL A 220 15.73 -1.66 -1.30
N GLY A 221 15.86 -2.56 -2.26
CA GLY A 221 15.89 -2.21 -3.67
C GLY A 221 14.55 -1.65 -4.17
N LYS A 222 14.50 -1.31 -5.46
CA LYS A 222 13.27 -0.86 -6.13
C LYS A 222 12.15 -1.89 -6.04
N ASN A 223 12.48 -3.18 -6.06
CA ASN A 223 11.54 -4.29 -5.90
C ASN A 223 11.86 -5.04 -4.62
N PHE A 224 10.86 -5.32 -3.83
CA PHE A 224 10.99 -6.10 -2.61
C PHE A 224 9.86 -7.11 -2.47
N GLN A 225 10.16 -8.29 -1.91
CA GLN A 225 9.18 -9.36 -1.71
C GLN A 225 8.92 -9.55 -0.22
N ILE A 226 7.64 -9.58 0.15
CA ILE A 226 7.19 -9.85 1.51
C ILE A 226 6.53 -11.22 1.54
N ASN A 227 7.03 -12.09 2.42
CA ASN A 227 6.40 -13.37 2.69
C ASN A 227 5.33 -13.17 3.77
N PRO A 228 4.03 -13.41 3.48
CA PRO A 228 2.96 -13.18 4.44
C PRO A 228 3.03 -14.07 5.68
N LYS A 229 3.77 -15.17 5.63
CA LYS A 229 3.99 -16.07 6.77
C LYS A 229 5.16 -15.64 7.68
N ARG A 230 5.91 -14.61 7.29
CA ARG A 230 7.14 -14.16 7.99
C ARG A 230 7.23 -12.63 7.98
N ILE A 231 6.23 -11.99 8.55
CA ILE A 231 6.23 -10.53 8.71
C ILE A 231 7.20 -10.17 9.84
N GLU A 232 8.09 -9.23 9.54
CA GLU A 232 9.01 -8.69 10.54
C GLU A 232 8.36 -7.46 11.18
N GLU A 233 8.00 -7.59 12.44
CA GLU A 233 7.38 -6.52 13.19
C GLU A 233 8.36 -5.37 13.49
N ASN A 234 7.82 -4.18 13.73
CA ASN A 234 8.57 -2.96 14.06
C ASN A 234 9.70 -2.69 13.05
N SER A 235 9.36 -2.75 11.75
CA SER A 235 10.34 -2.56 10.69
C SER A 235 9.99 -1.37 9.79
N ILE A 236 11.01 -0.62 9.37
CA ILE A 236 10.91 0.47 8.39
C ILE A 236 11.66 0.04 7.15
N TYR A 237 10.97 -0.03 6.01
CA TYR A 237 11.57 -0.39 4.73
C TYR A 237 11.67 0.84 3.84
N ILE A 238 12.90 1.31 3.62
CA ILE A 238 13.21 2.46 2.77
C ILE A 238 13.56 1.95 1.38
N PHE A 239 12.64 2.17 0.44
CA PHE A 239 12.82 1.74 -0.96
C PHE A 239 13.74 2.67 -1.73
N SER A 240 14.56 2.12 -2.64
CA SER A 240 15.15 2.89 -3.75
C SER A 240 14.14 3.04 -4.90
N TYR A 241 14.35 3.98 -5.83
CA TYR A 241 13.59 4.17 -7.07
C TYR A 241 14.45 4.74 -8.21
#